data_00270b5306ba3afc79a077b55a532fe1
#
_entry.id   00270b5306ba3afc79a077b55a532fe1
#
_cell.length_a   1.000
_cell.length_b   1.000
_cell.length_c   1.000
_cell.angle_alpha   90.00
_cell.angle_beta   90.00
_cell.angle_gamma   90.00
#
_symmetry.space_group_name_H-M   'P 1'
#
loop_
_entity.id
_entity.type
_entity.pdbx_description
1 polymer ?
#
loop_
_entity_poly.entity_id
_entity_poly.type
_entity_poly.pdbx_seq_one_letter_code
_entity_poly.pdbx_strand_id
1 'polypeptide(L)'
;LHFYLNFAKVGAMREIVLDTETTGLDPEKGDRLVEIGCVELFNHMPTGETYHQYINPQREMPVEAFNVHGLSGEFLADKPLFSNVADAFLNFIGDAKLVIHNASFDMKFLNAELRWLEKPAIPMVQAIDTLEIARRKFPGAQNSLDALCRRFGIDNSARTLHGALLDSQILAEVYLELIGGRQPDFGLSVVSNDV
;
A
#
# COMPACT_ATOMS: atom_id res chain seq x y z
N LEU A 1 -21.15 -21.96 -39.05
CA LEU A 1 -20.77 -20.59 -38.67
C LEU A 1 -20.41 -20.62 -37.17
N HIS A 2 -19.11 -20.72 -36.87
CA HIS A 2 -18.61 -20.67 -35.50
C HIS A 2 -18.28 -19.21 -35.17
N PHE A 3 -19.06 -18.60 -34.32
CA PHE A 3 -18.67 -17.33 -33.68
C PHE A 3 -17.73 -17.66 -32.53
N TYR A 4 -16.43 -17.55 -32.72
CA TYR A 4 -15.48 -17.44 -31.64
C TYR A 4 -15.58 -16.06 -31.02
N LEU A 5 -16.23 -15.98 -29.86
CA LEU A 5 -16.13 -14.82 -28.97
C LEU A 5 -14.68 -14.72 -28.51
N ASN A 6 -13.93 -13.78 -29.08
CA ASN A 6 -12.66 -13.33 -28.52
C ASN A 6 -12.96 -12.65 -27.16
N PHE A 7 -12.94 -13.39 -26.08
CA PHE A 7 -12.71 -12.81 -24.78
C PHE A 7 -11.26 -12.30 -24.82
N ALA A 8 -11.11 -10.97 -24.97
CA ALA A 8 -9.85 -10.33 -24.69
C ALA A 8 -9.37 -10.86 -23.33
N LYS A 9 -8.20 -11.49 -23.28
CA LYS A 9 -7.53 -11.84 -22.04
C LYS A 9 -7.34 -10.55 -21.26
N VAL A 10 -8.19 -10.27 -20.30
CA VAL A 10 -7.86 -9.37 -19.20
C VAL A 10 -6.64 -10.04 -18.57
N GLY A 11 -5.46 -9.47 -18.80
CA GLY A 11 -4.22 -10.01 -18.28
C GLY A 11 -4.35 -10.11 -16.77
N ALA A 12 -4.08 -11.29 -16.22
CA ALA A 12 -4.03 -11.51 -14.78
C ALA A 12 -3.10 -10.46 -14.16
N MET A 13 -3.62 -9.61 -13.28
CA MET A 13 -2.88 -8.50 -12.71
C MET A 13 -2.58 -8.78 -11.24
N ARG A 14 -1.28 -8.91 -10.96
CA ARG A 14 -0.78 -9.00 -9.60
C ARG A 14 -0.41 -7.61 -9.11
N GLU A 15 -0.88 -7.25 -7.93
CA GLU A 15 -0.61 -5.97 -7.28
C GLU A 15 -0.18 -6.23 -5.84
N ILE A 16 0.67 -5.36 -5.31
CA ILE A 16 1.09 -5.39 -3.90
C ILE A 16 0.69 -4.06 -3.27
N VAL A 17 -0.25 -4.11 -2.34
CA VAL A 17 -0.54 -2.96 -1.48
C VAL A 17 0.57 -2.87 -0.45
N LEU A 18 1.18 -1.70 -0.32
CA LEU A 18 2.37 -1.51 0.49
C LEU A 18 2.25 -0.23 1.32
N ASP A 19 2.73 -0.32 2.55
CA ASP A 19 2.94 0.80 3.45
C ASP A 19 4.24 0.60 4.24
N THR A 20 4.84 1.70 4.73
CA THR A 20 6.09 1.65 5.50
C THR A 20 6.03 2.59 6.70
N GLU A 21 6.71 2.18 7.81
CA GLU A 21 7.01 3.07 8.92
C GLU A 21 8.49 3.43 8.94
N THR A 22 8.78 4.62 9.45
CA THR A 22 10.12 5.22 9.36
C THR A 22 10.50 5.96 10.63
N THR A 23 11.81 6.23 10.81
CA THR A 23 12.28 7.05 11.93
C THR A 23 12.08 8.56 11.72
N GLY A 24 11.54 8.98 10.59
CA GLY A 24 11.32 10.38 10.27
C GLY A 24 10.85 10.59 8.83
N LEU A 25 11.10 11.76 8.25
CA LEU A 25 10.50 12.15 6.99
C LEU A 25 11.46 12.20 5.79
N ASP A 26 12.77 12.05 6.04
CA ASP A 26 13.76 12.29 5.00
C ASP A 26 14.98 11.35 5.10
N PRO A 27 15.09 10.33 4.23
CA PRO A 27 16.23 9.42 4.24
C PRO A 27 17.56 10.13 3.93
N GLU A 28 17.55 11.27 3.21
CA GLU A 28 18.77 12.05 2.96
C GLU A 28 19.29 12.75 4.23
N LYS A 29 18.47 12.83 5.28
CA LYS A 29 18.86 13.29 6.62
C LYS A 29 19.19 12.14 7.57
N GLY A 30 19.25 10.92 7.05
CA GLY A 30 19.60 9.72 7.79
C GLY A 30 18.40 9.03 8.43
N ASP A 31 17.16 9.38 8.06
CA ASP A 31 15.99 8.61 8.49
C ASP A 31 15.94 7.25 7.80
N ARG A 32 15.43 6.25 8.49
CA ARG A 32 15.50 4.85 8.09
C ARG A 32 14.12 4.19 8.13
N LEU A 33 13.94 3.13 7.36
CA LEU A 33 12.80 2.23 7.45
C LEU A 33 12.85 1.44 8.78
N VAL A 34 11.67 1.24 9.40
CA VAL A 34 11.50 0.43 10.61
C VAL A 34 10.46 -0.66 10.47
N GLU A 35 9.54 -0.53 9.52
CA GLU A 35 8.55 -1.56 9.21
C GLU A 35 8.19 -1.51 7.72
N ILE A 36 7.95 -2.67 7.12
CA ILE A 36 7.35 -2.84 5.80
C ILE A 36 6.18 -3.79 5.94
N GLY A 37 5.00 -3.36 5.48
CA GLY A 37 3.82 -4.18 5.37
C GLY A 37 3.35 -4.27 3.92
N CYS A 38 3.05 -5.50 3.45
CA CYS A 38 2.55 -5.71 2.11
C CYS A 38 1.40 -6.72 2.12
N VAL A 39 0.41 -6.48 1.28
CA VAL A 39 -0.71 -7.39 1.02
C VAL A 39 -0.78 -7.66 -0.47
N GLU A 40 -0.80 -8.92 -0.85
CA GLU A 40 -0.93 -9.30 -2.26
C GLU A 40 -2.40 -9.26 -2.71
N LEU A 41 -2.62 -8.64 -3.87
CA LEU A 41 -3.87 -8.70 -4.60
C LEU A 41 -3.67 -9.40 -5.94
N PHE A 42 -4.67 -10.14 -6.37
CA PHE A 42 -4.78 -10.69 -7.70
C PHE A 42 -6.11 -10.28 -8.33
N ASN A 43 -6.05 -9.52 -9.41
CA ASN A 43 -7.23 -8.87 -10.01
C ASN A 43 -8.01 -8.06 -8.95
N HIS A 44 -7.31 -7.24 -8.17
CA HIS A 44 -7.80 -6.38 -7.09
C HIS A 44 -8.38 -7.11 -5.86
N MET A 45 -8.32 -8.45 -5.81
CA MET A 45 -8.82 -9.23 -4.68
C MET A 45 -7.67 -9.76 -3.83
N PRO A 46 -7.73 -9.66 -2.48
CA PRO A 46 -6.71 -10.22 -1.60
C PRO A 46 -6.54 -11.72 -1.82
N THR A 47 -5.28 -12.17 -1.95
CA THR A 47 -4.94 -13.60 -2.07
C THR A 47 -4.76 -14.28 -0.71
N GLY A 48 -4.51 -13.49 0.33
CA GLY A 48 -4.10 -13.93 1.66
C GLY A 48 -2.59 -13.92 1.86
N GLU A 49 -1.81 -13.79 0.79
CA GLU A 49 -0.35 -13.66 0.89
C GLU A 49 0.05 -12.27 1.38
N THR A 50 0.98 -12.23 2.33
CA THR A 50 1.48 -10.99 2.93
C THR A 50 2.99 -11.03 3.11
N TYR A 51 3.60 -9.86 3.12
CA TYR A 51 4.99 -9.68 3.58
C TYR A 51 4.98 -8.66 4.71
N HIS A 52 5.54 -9.05 5.86
CA HIS A 52 5.61 -8.17 7.03
C HIS A 52 6.98 -8.28 7.67
N GLN A 53 7.66 -7.14 7.82
CA GLN A 53 9.00 -7.11 8.36
C GLN A 53 9.24 -5.87 9.21
N TYR A 54 9.61 -6.08 10.49
CA TYR A 54 10.25 -5.05 11.31
C TYR A 54 11.73 -5.00 11.01
N ILE A 55 12.31 -3.80 11.05
CA ILE A 55 13.69 -3.53 10.62
C ILE A 55 14.38 -2.73 11.71
N ASN A 56 15.58 -3.17 12.08
CA ASN A 56 16.45 -2.38 12.96
C ASN A 56 17.04 -1.21 12.16
N PRO A 57 16.71 0.04 12.50
CA PRO A 57 17.19 1.21 11.77
C PRO A 57 18.66 1.56 12.09
N GLN A 58 19.28 0.88 13.05
CA GLN A 58 20.64 1.18 13.56
C GLN A 58 20.82 2.64 13.99
N ARG A 59 19.77 3.25 14.52
CA ARG A 59 19.76 4.61 15.06
C ARG A 59 18.71 4.74 16.16
N GLU A 60 18.81 5.83 16.93
CA GLU A 60 17.81 6.15 17.92
C GLU A 60 16.44 6.42 17.27
N MET A 61 15.39 6.05 17.99
CA MET A 61 14.00 6.31 17.57
C MET A 61 13.58 7.70 18.06
N PRO A 62 13.30 8.64 17.15
CA PRO A 62 12.74 9.94 17.55
C PRO A 62 11.37 9.79 18.19
N VAL A 63 11.10 10.60 19.20
CA VAL A 63 9.83 10.58 19.96
C VAL A 63 8.63 10.82 19.04
N GLU A 64 8.79 11.71 18.05
CA GLU A 64 7.75 12.04 17.09
C GLU A 64 7.36 10.82 16.25
N ALA A 65 8.33 10.03 15.77
CA ALA A 65 8.10 8.80 15.03
C ALA A 65 7.46 7.73 15.93
N PHE A 66 8.01 7.54 17.14
CA PHE A 66 7.44 6.61 18.12
C PHE A 66 5.96 6.93 18.43
N ASN A 67 5.60 8.19 18.57
CA ASN A 67 4.21 8.59 18.82
C ASN A 67 3.26 8.27 17.65
N VAL A 68 3.78 8.10 16.44
CA VAL A 68 2.98 7.74 15.27
C VAL A 68 2.74 6.23 15.20
N HIS A 69 3.80 5.43 15.25
CA HIS A 69 3.72 3.98 14.99
C HIS A 69 3.96 3.10 16.23
N GLY A 70 4.42 3.66 17.36
CA GLY A 70 4.60 2.92 18.61
C GLY A 70 5.78 1.94 18.67
N LEU A 71 6.63 1.90 17.63
CA LEU A 71 7.80 1.01 17.59
C LEU A 71 8.96 1.63 18.33
N SER A 72 9.32 1.07 19.49
CA SER A 72 10.46 1.57 20.28
C SER A 72 11.80 1.10 19.72
N GLY A 73 12.86 1.88 20.01
CA GLY A 73 14.23 1.47 19.67
C GLY A 73 14.62 0.15 20.32
N GLU A 74 14.14 -0.11 21.56
CA GLU A 74 14.38 -1.36 22.27
C GLU A 74 13.71 -2.55 21.53
N PHE A 75 12.46 -2.40 21.10
CA PHE A 75 11.76 -3.42 20.32
C PHE A 75 12.46 -3.72 18.99
N LEU A 76 13.03 -2.70 18.35
CA LEU A 76 13.67 -2.84 17.04
C LEU A 76 15.13 -3.30 17.13
N ALA A 77 15.76 -3.29 18.30
CA ALA A 77 17.18 -3.57 18.46
C ALA A 77 17.57 -5.01 18.04
N ASP A 78 16.67 -5.98 18.22
CA ASP A 78 16.88 -7.38 17.84
C ASP A 78 16.33 -7.76 16.46
N LYS A 79 15.74 -6.81 15.72
CA LYS A 79 15.20 -7.05 14.39
C LYS A 79 16.29 -7.08 13.32
N PRO A 80 16.07 -7.76 12.19
CA PRO A 80 17.04 -7.80 11.11
C PRO A 80 17.30 -6.40 10.55
N LEU A 81 18.48 -6.21 9.97
CA LEU A 81 18.80 -5.03 9.17
C LEU A 81 18.09 -5.10 7.83
N PHE A 82 17.86 -3.96 7.18
CA PHE A 82 17.28 -3.95 5.82
C PHE A 82 18.10 -4.80 4.84
N SER A 83 19.42 -4.81 4.97
CA SER A 83 20.32 -5.65 4.15
C SER A 83 20.02 -7.15 4.24
N ASN A 84 19.49 -7.63 5.36
CA ASN A 84 19.16 -9.04 5.56
C ASN A 84 17.81 -9.43 4.93
N VAL A 85 16.93 -8.45 4.69
CA VAL A 85 15.56 -8.70 4.23
C VAL A 85 15.29 -8.16 2.82
N ALA A 86 16.20 -7.35 2.28
CA ALA A 86 16.01 -6.67 0.99
C ALA A 86 15.73 -7.65 -0.17
N ASP A 87 16.44 -8.79 -0.25
CA ASP A 87 16.24 -9.75 -1.32
C ASP A 87 14.89 -10.46 -1.21
N ALA A 88 14.46 -10.81 0.01
CA ALA A 88 13.14 -11.40 0.25
C ALA A 88 12.02 -10.40 -0.10
N PHE A 89 12.19 -9.13 0.27
CA PHE A 89 11.27 -8.06 -0.10
C PHE A 89 11.18 -7.88 -1.62
N LEU A 90 12.32 -7.74 -2.31
CA LEU A 90 12.37 -7.58 -3.75
C LEU A 90 11.77 -8.79 -4.48
N ASN A 91 12.01 -10.00 -4.00
CA ASN A 91 11.41 -11.21 -4.55
C ASN A 91 9.89 -11.24 -4.34
N PHE A 92 9.41 -10.76 -3.18
CA PHE A 92 7.98 -10.71 -2.92
C PHE A 92 7.26 -9.71 -3.83
N ILE A 93 7.80 -8.51 -4.01
CA ILE A 93 7.16 -7.51 -4.88
C ILE A 93 7.30 -7.86 -6.36
N GLY A 94 8.44 -8.40 -6.81
CA GLY A 94 8.72 -8.71 -8.20
C GLY A 94 8.46 -7.52 -9.14
N ASP A 95 7.78 -7.80 -10.23
CA ASP A 95 7.33 -6.81 -11.23
C ASP A 95 5.87 -6.32 -11.02
N ALA A 96 5.23 -6.71 -9.91
CA ALA A 96 3.87 -6.32 -9.58
C ALA A 96 3.75 -4.80 -9.40
N LYS A 97 2.57 -4.26 -9.69
CA LYS A 97 2.27 -2.86 -9.35
C LYS A 97 2.21 -2.69 -7.83
N LEU A 98 2.83 -1.62 -7.33
CA LEU A 98 2.85 -1.27 -5.92
C LEU A 98 1.76 -0.22 -5.65
N VAL A 99 0.72 -0.59 -4.93
CA VAL A 99 -0.39 0.29 -4.55
C VAL A 99 -0.04 0.93 -3.22
N ILE A 100 0.19 2.23 -3.20
CA ILE A 100 0.72 2.96 -2.05
C ILE A 100 -0.07 4.26 -1.87
N HIS A 101 -0.28 4.69 -0.63
CA HIS A 101 -0.94 5.96 -0.33
C HIS A 101 0.09 7.06 -0.08
N ASN A 102 0.23 8.01 -0.99
CA ASN A 102 1.34 8.98 -1.05
C ASN A 102 2.67 8.30 -1.42
N ALA A 103 2.65 7.58 -2.54
CA ALA A 103 3.71 6.68 -2.99
C ALA A 103 5.11 7.32 -3.05
N SER A 104 5.21 8.62 -3.25
CA SER A 104 6.49 9.32 -3.29
C SER A 104 7.27 9.20 -1.98
N PHE A 105 6.57 9.11 -0.85
CA PHE A 105 7.19 8.95 0.47
C PHE A 105 7.86 7.59 0.62
N ASP A 106 7.08 6.52 0.47
CA ASP A 106 7.59 5.14 0.67
C ASP A 106 8.64 4.78 -0.36
N MET A 107 8.42 5.14 -1.62
CA MET A 107 9.37 4.89 -2.71
C MET A 107 10.70 5.60 -2.50
N LYS A 108 10.69 6.79 -1.88
CA LYS A 108 11.91 7.51 -1.52
C LYS A 108 12.72 6.75 -0.47
N PHE A 109 12.08 6.22 0.57
CA PHE A 109 12.72 5.45 1.62
C PHE A 109 13.22 4.10 1.12
N LEU A 110 12.37 3.33 0.43
CA LEU A 110 12.75 2.05 -0.17
C LEU A 110 13.96 2.18 -1.09
N ASN A 111 13.94 3.19 -1.97
CA ASN A 111 15.03 3.42 -2.91
C ASN A 111 16.30 3.96 -2.24
N ALA A 112 16.20 4.68 -1.12
CA ALA A 112 17.37 5.08 -0.35
C ALA A 112 18.04 3.88 0.30
N GLU A 113 17.28 3.00 0.94
CA GLU A 113 17.79 1.76 1.53
C GLU A 113 18.43 0.84 0.47
N LEU A 114 17.80 0.68 -0.69
CA LEU A 114 18.34 -0.10 -1.80
C LEU A 114 19.64 0.51 -2.36
N ARG A 115 19.69 1.83 -2.50
CA ARG A 115 20.89 2.56 -2.97
C ARG A 115 22.08 2.34 -2.03
N TRP A 116 21.87 2.35 -0.69
CA TRP A 116 22.93 2.08 0.28
C TRP A 116 23.45 0.65 0.21
N LEU A 117 22.65 -0.27 -0.36
CA LEU A 117 23.04 -1.66 -0.62
C LEU A 117 23.54 -1.87 -2.06
N GLU A 118 23.73 -0.81 -2.84
CA GLU A 118 24.11 -0.87 -4.26
C GLU A 118 23.16 -1.74 -5.11
N LYS A 119 21.88 -1.84 -4.69
CA LYS A 119 20.83 -2.57 -5.41
C LYS A 119 20.08 -1.65 -6.37
N PRO A 120 19.49 -2.21 -7.46
CA PRO A 120 18.67 -1.45 -8.40
C PRO A 120 17.48 -0.78 -7.69
N ALA A 121 17.21 0.46 -8.08
CA ALA A 121 16.04 1.18 -7.58
C ALA A 121 14.74 0.59 -8.16
N ILE A 122 13.68 0.61 -7.36
CA ILE A 122 12.32 0.33 -7.81
C ILE A 122 11.84 1.55 -8.63
N PRO A 123 11.46 1.37 -9.92
CA PRO A 123 11.06 2.48 -10.76
C PRO A 123 9.71 3.05 -10.32
N MET A 124 9.57 4.38 -10.30
CA MET A 124 8.33 5.05 -9.88
C MET A 124 7.12 4.65 -10.74
N VAL A 125 7.34 4.25 -11.99
CA VAL A 125 6.28 3.73 -12.88
C VAL A 125 5.65 2.42 -12.37
N GLN A 126 6.31 1.72 -11.45
CA GLN A 126 5.76 0.53 -10.78
C GLN A 126 4.73 0.92 -9.71
N ALA A 127 4.79 2.14 -9.16
CA ALA A 127 3.86 2.59 -8.13
C ALA A 127 2.53 3.09 -8.71
N ILE A 128 1.44 2.78 -7.99
CA ILE A 128 0.10 3.36 -8.14
C ILE A 128 -0.14 4.20 -6.89
N ASP A 129 -0.19 5.52 -7.03
CA ASP A 129 -0.44 6.43 -5.91
C ASP A 129 -1.94 6.62 -5.69
N THR A 130 -2.47 6.00 -4.62
CA THR A 130 -3.89 6.09 -4.27
C THR A 130 -4.30 7.48 -3.78
N LEU A 131 -3.36 8.28 -3.24
CA LEU A 131 -3.63 9.67 -2.86
C LEU A 131 -3.89 10.53 -4.10
N GLU A 132 -3.16 10.32 -5.19
CA GLU A 132 -3.43 11.00 -6.47
C GLU A 132 -4.79 10.58 -7.05
N ILE A 133 -5.14 9.29 -6.99
CA ILE A 133 -6.45 8.80 -7.42
C ILE A 133 -7.55 9.47 -6.60
N ALA A 134 -7.41 9.50 -5.27
CA ALA A 134 -8.38 10.10 -4.37
C ALA A 134 -8.55 11.60 -4.61
N ARG A 135 -7.44 12.36 -4.80
CA ARG A 135 -7.47 13.79 -5.10
C ARG A 135 -8.21 14.10 -6.40
N ARG A 136 -8.04 13.26 -7.42
CA ARG A 136 -8.76 13.40 -8.70
C ARG A 136 -10.25 13.09 -8.54
N LYS A 137 -10.60 12.08 -7.73
CA LYS A 137 -11.99 11.65 -7.51
C LYS A 137 -12.74 12.60 -6.57
N PHE A 138 -12.06 13.18 -5.59
CA PHE A 138 -12.62 14.04 -4.54
C PHE A 138 -11.82 15.34 -4.40
N PRO A 139 -11.85 16.22 -5.41
CA PRO A 139 -11.09 17.47 -5.37
C PRO A 139 -11.54 18.35 -4.20
N GLY A 140 -10.58 18.96 -3.50
CA GLY A 140 -10.83 19.83 -2.35
C GLY A 140 -11.21 19.12 -1.05
N ALA A 141 -11.36 17.78 -1.04
CA ALA A 141 -11.68 17.02 0.16
C ALA A 141 -10.41 16.55 0.89
N GLN A 142 -10.56 16.17 2.15
CA GLN A 142 -9.52 15.41 2.86
C GLN A 142 -9.43 14.01 2.24
N ASN A 143 -8.20 13.59 1.92
CA ASN A 143 -7.92 12.32 1.25
C ASN A 143 -6.84 11.51 1.99
N SER A 144 -6.65 11.73 3.31
CA SER A 144 -5.87 10.81 4.14
C SER A 144 -6.54 9.44 4.21
N LEU A 145 -5.79 8.39 4.55
CA LEU A 145 -6.34 7.03 4.68
C LEU A 145 -7.56 7.01 5.60
N ASP A 146 -7.49 7.65 6.78
CA ASP A 146 -8.63 7.78 7.70
C ASP A 146 -9.83 8.53 7.10
N ALA A 147 -9.58 9.58 6.33
CA ALA A 147 -10.65 10.31 5.67
C ALA A 147 -11.36 9.47 4.59
N LEU A 148 -10.60 8.63 3.89
CA LEU A 148 -11.13 7.70 2.90
C LEU A 148 -11.89 6.55 3.57
N CYS A 149 -11.40 5.99 4.69
CA CYS A 149 -12.11 5.00 5.49
C CYS A 149 -13.49 5.52 5.92
N ARG A 150 -13.54 6.72 6.50
CA ARG A 150 -14.81 7.36 6.89
C ARG A 150 -15.75 7.57 5.70
N ARG A 151 -15.22 7.94 4.54
CA ARG A 151 -16.01 8.18 3.33
C ARG A 151 -16.63 6.91 2.78
N PHE A 152 -15.88 5.81 2.79
CA PHE A 152 -16.32 4.53 2.23
C PHE A 152 -16.96 3.60 3.26
N GLY A 153 -17.03 3.99 4.54
CA GLY A 153 -17.56 3.16 5.61
C GLY A 153 -16.71 1.95 5.92
N ILE A 154 -15.38 2.07 5.74
CA ILE A 154 -14.40 1.04 6.06
C ILE A 154 -14.05 1.16 7.54
N ASP A 155 -14.15 0.04 8.27
CA ASP A 155 -13.79 -0.02 9.68
C ASP A 155 -12.27 0.03 9.86
N ASN A 156 -11.80 1.10 10.49
CA ASN A 156 -10.41 1.27 10.90
C ASN A 156 -10.26 1.39 12.43
N SER A 157 -11.21 0.90 13.22
CA SER A 157 -11.22 1.00 14.68
C SER A 157 -10.05 0.28 15.35
N ALA A 158 -9.49 -0.75 14.71
CA ALA A 158 -8.30 -1.45 15.17
C ALA A 158 -7.01 -0.62 15.05
N ARG A 159 -7.04 0.47 14.27
CA ARG A 159 -5.90 1.36 14.01
C ARG A 159 -5.74 2.38 15.12
N THR A 160 -5.21 1.97 16.27
CA THR A 160 -4.89 2.88 17.39
C THR A 160 -3.59 3.66 17.17
N LEU A 161 -2.64 3.05 16.48
CA LEU A 161 -1.39 3.62 15.99
C LEU A 161 -1.21 3.20 14.54
N HIS A 162 -0.31 3.84 13.83
CA HIS A 162 0.08 3.41 12.50
C HIS A 162 0.85 2.08 12.59
N GLY A 163 0.65 1.21 11.60
CA GLY A 163 1.38 -0.05 11.47
C GLY A 163 1.30 -0.52 10.04
N ALA A 164 2.45 -0.72 9.41
CA ALA A 164 2.54 -0.89 7.96
C ALA A 164 1.67 -2.02 7.41
N LEU A 165 1.59 -3.17 8.10
CA LEU A 165 0.74 -4.26 7.62
C LEU A 165 -0.75 -3.95 7.76
N LEU A 166 -1.17 -3.38 8.91
CA LEU A 166 -2.57 -3.00 9.12
C LEU A 166 -2.99 -1.90 8.14
N ASP A 167 -2.15 -0.90 7.93
CA ASP A 167 -2.41 0.19 7.00
C ASP A 167 -2.49 -0.31 5.56
N SER A 168 -1.65 -1.27 5.17
CA SER A 168 -1.76 -1.95 3.87
C SER A 168 -3.07 -2.74 3.72
N GLN A 169 -3.55 -3.42 4.77
CA GLN A 169 -4.84 -4.13 4.73
C GLN A 169 -6.00 -3.15 4.55
N ILE A 170 -6.02 -2.07 5.31
CA ILE A 170 -7.03 -1.00 5.19
C ILE A 170 -6.95 -0.34 3.81
N LEU A 171 -5.73 -0.06 3.33
CA LEU A 171 -5.51 0.53 2.01
C LEU A 171 -6.01 -0.37 0.88
N ALA A 172 -5.92 -1.69 1.01
CA ALA A 172 -6.44 -2.62 0.02
C ALA A 172 -7.97 -2.45 -0.17
N GLU A 173 -8.71 -2.28 0.93
CA GLU A 173 -10.14 -2.02 0.88
C GLU A 173 -10.44 -0.62 0.29
N VAL A 174 -9.71 0.40 0.72
CA VAL A 174 -9.83 1.77 0.18
C VAL A 174 -9.51 1.81 -1.31
N TYR A 175 -8.48 1.10 -1.75
CA TYR A 175 -8.10 1.03 -3.15
C TYR A 175 -9.22 0.43 -4.01
N LEU A 176 -9.83 -0.65 -3.56
CA LEU A 176 -10.96 -1.28 -4.25
C LEU A 176 -12.12 -0.28 -4.45
N GLU A 177 -12.48 0.49 -3.42
CA GLU A 177 -13.51 1.53 -3.51
C GLU A 177 -13.09 2.69 -4.45
N LEU A 178 -11.83 3.08 -4.43
CA LEU A 178 -11.30 4.13 -5.30
C LEU A 178 -11.38 3.76 -6.78
N ILE A 179 -11.13 2.51 -7.14
CA ILE A 179 -11.19 2.04 -8.53
C ILE A 179 -12.60 1.61 -8.97
N GLY A 180 -13.61 1.69 -8.07
CA GLY A 180 -15.01 1.42 -8.38
C GLY A 180 -15.44 -0.03 -8.10
N GLY A 181 -14.77 -0.73 -7.18
CA GLY A 181 -14.95 -2.16 -6.92
C GLY A 181 -16.26 -2.59 -6.28
N ARG A 182 -16.99 -1.70 -5.59
CA ARG A 182 -18.39 -1.93 -5.20
C ARG A 182 -19.29 -1.06 -6.05
N GLN A 183 -19.63 -1.53 -7.26
CA GLN A 183 -20.74 -0.90 -7.99
C GLN A 183 -22.02 -1.10 -7.18
N PRO A 184 -22.78 -0.02 -6.86
CA PRO A 184 -24.16 -0.20 -6.44
C PRO A 184 -24.89 -1.00 -7.53
N ASP A 185 -25.65 -2.01 -7.14
CA ASP A 185 -26.54 -2.72 -8.03
C ASP A 185 -27.34 -1.69 -8.86
N PHE A 186 -27.03 -1.59 -10.14
CA PHE A 186 -27.93 -0.94 -11.07
C PHE A 186 -29.13 -1.88 -11.22
N GLY A 187 -30.09 -1.76 -10.31
CA GLY A 187 -31.42 -2.34 -10.48
C GLY A 187 -31.95 -1.88 -11.83
N LEU A 188 -31.89 -2.75 -12.82
CA LEU A 188 -32.62 -2.59 -14.07
C LEU A 188 -34.11 -2.47 -13.70
N SER A 189 -34.59 -1.24 -13.56
CA SER A 189 -36.02 -0.99 -13.51
C SER A 189 -36.58 -1.45 -14.85
N VAL A 190 -37.18 -2.64 -14.84
CA VAL A 190 -38.02 -3.12 -15.93
C VAL A 190 -39.21 -2.17 -16.01
N VAL A 191 -39.18 -1.27 -16.98
CA VAL A 191 -40.36 -0.52 -17.36
C VAL A 191 -41.32 -1.52 -17.99
N SER A 192 -42.34 -1.98 -17.21
CA SER A 192 -43.47 -2.68 -17.73
C SER A 192 -44.31 -1.68 -18.53
N ASN A 193 -44.24 -1.76 -19.86
CA ASN A 193 -45.24 -1.16 -20.72
C ASN A 193 -46.50 -2.03 -20.67
N ASP A 194 -47.45 -1.65 -19.83
CA ASP A 194 -48.83 -2.11 -19.97
C ASP A 194 -49.50 -1.29 -21.07
N VAL A 195 -49.88 -1.99 -22.13
CA VAL A 195 -50.83 -1.53 -23.16
C VAL A 195 -52.18 -2.18 -22.88
#